data_68e288c550f9e5af97920ebe95168737
#
_entry.id   68e288c550f9e5af97920ebe95168737
#
_cell.length_a   1.000
_cell.length_b   1.000
_cell.length_c   1.000
_cell.angle_alpha   90.00
_cell.angle_beta   90.00
_cell.angle_gamma   90.00
#
_symmetry.space_group_name_H-M   'P 1'
#
loop_
_entity.id
_entity.type
_entity.pdbx_description
1 polymer ?
#
loop_
_entity_poly.entity_id
_entity_poly.type
_entity_poly.pdbx_seq_one_letter_code
_entity_poly.pdbx_strand_id
1 'polypeptide(L)' 'VFIGPNVVICGPVEIGDNCIVAANSFVDKSLRGGVIVAGSPAKIIGYTKDLNYNISSNQKDLDGIAPYL' A
#
# COMPACT_ATOMS: atom_id res chain seq x y z
N VAL A 1 -0.37 1.27 -7.47
CA VAL A 1 0.21 0.62 -6.29
C VAL A 1 1.30 1.51 -5.71
N PHE A 2 1.23 1.74 -4.43
CA PHE A 2 2.28 2.48 -3.74
C PHE A 2 2.99 1.54 -2.77
N ILE A 3 4.28 1.46 -2.88
CA ILE A 3 5.11 0.62 -2.03
C ILE A 3 6.13 1.51 -1.35
N GLY A 4 6.09 1.55 -0.03
CA GLY A 4 7.01 2.37 0.74
C GLY A 4 8.43 1.82 0.74
N PRO A 5 9.36 2.56 1.34
CA PRO A 5 10.75 2.12 1.38
C PRO A 5 10.93 0.89 2.27
N ASN A 6 11.95 0.11 1.95
CA ASN A 6 12.34 -1.06 2.72
C ASN A 6 11.25 -2.12 2.83
N VAL A 7 10.37 -2.20 1.84
CA VAL A 7 9.38 -3.26 1.78
C VAL A 7 10.04 -4.49 1.17
N VAL A 8 9.79 -5.63 1.79
CA VAL A 8 10.23 -6.91 1.26
C VAL A 8 9.00 -7.69 0.83
N ILE A 9 9.00 -8.13 -0.41
CA ILE A 9 7.92 -8.96 -0.94
C ILE A 9 8.54 -10.31 -1.26
N CYS A 10 8.03 -11.34 -0.62
CA CYS A 10 8.64 -12.65 -0.67
C CYS A 10 7.66 -13.67 -1.24
N GLY A 11 8.17 -14.45 -2.19
CA GLY A 11 7.39 -15.55 -2.74
C GLY A 11 6.54 -15.15 -3.93
N PRO A 12 5.82 -16.12 -4.49
CA PRO A 12 4.98 -15.86 -5.67
C PRO A 12 3.66 -15.22 -5.25
N VAL A 13 3.70 -13.92 -5.00
CA VAL A 13 2.53 -13.18 -4.57
C VAL A 13 2.09 -12.22 -5.66
N GLU A 14 0.80 -11.92 -5.67
CA GLU A 14 0.22 -10.91 -6.56
C GLU A 14 -0.25 -9.74 -5.72
N ILE A 15 0.05 -8.54 -6.20
CA ILE A 15 -0.40 -7.31 -5.56
C ILE A 15 -1.46 -6.70 -6.46
N GLY A 16 -2.68 -6.63 -5.97
CA GLY A 16 -3.78 -6.07 -6.75
C GLY A 16 -3.65 -4.57 -6.94
N ASP A 17 -4.55 -4.03 -7.76
CA ASP A 17 -4.53 -2.61 -8.06
C ASP A 17 -4.89 -1.77 -6.85
N ASN A 18 -4.36 -0.56 -6.81
CA ASN A 18 -4.69 0.43 -5.77
C ASN A 18 -4.33 -0.02 -4.37
N CYS A 19 -3.29 -0.82 -4.25
CA CYS A 19 -2.79 -1.23 -2.94
C CYS A 19 -1.77 -0.24 -2.43
N ILE A 20 -1.69 -0.13 -1.12
CA ILE A 20 -0.66 0.67 -0.45
C ILE A 20 0.03 -0.25 0.54
N VAL A 21 1.35 -0.31 0.43
CA VAL A 21 2.18 -1.10 1.32
C VAL A 21 3.06 -0.13 2.11
N ALA A 22 2.86 -0.09 3.40
CA ALA A 22 3.59 0.84 4.25
C ALA A 22 5.07 0.46 4.34
N ALA A 23 5.89 1.45 4.68
CA ALA A 23 7.32 1.25 4.78
C ALA A 23 7.68 0.12 5.76
N ASN A 24 8.76 -0.57 5.47
CA ASN A 24 9.31 -1.61 6.34
C ASN A 24 8.38 -2.81 6.53
N SER A 25 7.47 -3.03 5.61
CA SER A 25 6.57 -4.17 5.69
C SER A 25 7.18 -5.39 5.04
N PHE A 26 6.73 -6.55 5.50
CA PHE A 26 7.11 -7.81 4.91
C PHE A 26 5.86 -8.48 4.36
N VAL A 27 5.78 -8.58 3.04
CA VAL A 27 4.60 -9.14 2.36
C VAL A 27 4.92 -10.54 1.90
N ASP A 28 4.22 -11.51 2.46
CA ASP A 28 4.41 -12.91 2.10
C ASP A 28 3.15 -13.55 1.55
N LYS A 29 2.10 -12.79 1.35
CA LYS A 29 0.83 -13.26 0.79
C LYS A 29 0.33 -12.30 -0.25
N SER A 30 -0.44 -12.83 -1.19
CA SER A 30 -1.05 -11.99 -2.22
C SER A 30 -2.03 -11.00 -1.61
N LEU A 31 -2.11 -9.83 -2.22
CA LEU A 31 -2.99 -8.77 -1.78
C LEU A 31 -4.06 -8.53 -2.83
N ARG A 32 -5.30 -8.55 -2.42
CA ARG A 32 -6.37 -8.13 -3.32
C ARG A 32 -6.32 -6.64 -3.50
N GLY A 33 -7.00 -6.12 -4.52
CA GLY A 33 -6.96 -4.71 -4.81
C GLY A 33 -7.56 -3.86 -3.71
N GLY A 34 -7.07 -2.62 -3.61
CA GLY A 34 -7.67 -1.62 -2.75
C GLY A 34 -7.38 -1.76 -1.28
N VAL A 35 -6.33 -2.47 -0.89
CA VAL A 35 -6.02 -2.66 0.54
C VAL A 35 -4.78 -1.86 0.93
N ILE A 36 -4.74 -1.52 2.20
CA ILE A 36 -3.57 -0.90 2.83
C ILE A 36 -3.02 -1.92 3.81
N VAL A 37 -1.75 -2.24 3.68
CA VAL A 37 -1.13 -3.23 4.55
C VAL A 37 0.10 -2.65 5.21
N ALA A 38 0.42 -3.18 6.37
CA ALA A 38 1.60 -2.77 7.13
C ALA A 38 2.03 -3.88 8.06
N GLY A 39 3.30 -3.85 8.42
CA GLY A 39 3.84 -4.74 9.44
C GLY A 39 4.62 -5.90 8.87
N SER A 40 5.14 -6.71 9.76
CA SER A 40 5.94 -7.89 9.44
C SER A 40 5.49 -9.02 10.35
N PRO A 41 4.68 -9.96 9.81
CA PRO A 41 4.14 -10.01 8.47
C PRO A 41 3.09 -8.93 8.23
N ALA A 42 2.97 -8.48 6.99
CA ALA A 42 2.03 -7.42 6.66
C ALA A 42 0.59 -7.88 6.86
N LYS A 43 -0.21 -6.99 7.39
CA LYS A 43 -1.63 -7.23 7.62
C LYS A 43 -2.43 -6.06 7.09
N ILE A 44 -3.66 -6.34 6.71
CA ILE A 44 -4.55 -5.31 6.20
C ILE A 44 -4.93 -4.40 7.35
N ILE A 45 -4.62 -3.11 7.20
CA ILE A 45 -4.95 -2.12 8.21
C ILE A 45 -6.02 -1.14 7.72
N GLY A 46 -6.41 -1.25 6.47
CA GLY A 46 -7.44 -0.38 5.94
C GLY A 46 -7.64 -0.63 4.46
N TYR A 47 -8.44 0.23 3.86
CA TYR A 47 -8.77 0.13 2.44
C TYR A 47 -8.57 1.49 1.81
N THR A 48 -8.04 1.50 0.59
CA THR A 48 -7.73 2.77 -0.08
C THR A 48 -8.96 3.60 -0.35
N LYS A 49 -10.10 2.97 -0.55
CA LYS A 49 -11.34 3.72 -0.76
C LYS A 49 -11.74 4.55 0.45
N ASP A 50 -11.30 4.15 1.63
CA ASP A 50 -11.64 4.85 2.87
C ASP A 50 -10.77 6.06 3.10
N LEU A 51 -9.74 6.24 2.30
CA LEU A 51 -8.90 7.44 2.40
C LEU A 51 -9.55 8.66 1.80
N ASN A 52 -10.64 8.46 1.07
CA ASN A 52 -11.43 9.54 0.53
C ASN A 52 -10.62 10.47 -0.37
N TYR A 53 -9.71 9.92 -1.13
CA TYR A 53 -9.02 10.69 -2.14
C TYR A 53 -8.70 9.77 -3.33
N ASN A 54 -8.43 10.41 -4.44
CA ASN A 54 -8.14 9.71 -5.67
C ASN A 54 -6.67 9.88 -5.98
N ILE A 55 -5.93 8.80 -5.85
CA ILE A 55 -4.49 8.83 -6.03
C ILE A 55 -4.12 9.31 -7.44
N SER A 56 -4.89 8.92 -8.43
CA SER A 56 -4.54 9.23 -9.80
C SER A 56 -4.85 10.66 -10.20
N SER A 57 -5.69 11.36 -9.45
CA SER A 57 -6.14 12.69 -9.84
C SER A 57 -5.68 13.81 -8.92
N ASN A 58 -5.06 13.48 -7.80
CA ASN A 58 -4.66 14.49 -6.82
C ASN A 58 -3.16 14.48 -6.63
N GLN A 59 -2.47 14.88 -7.69
CA GLN A 59 -1.03 14.82 -7.69
C GLN A 59 -0.40 15.65 -6.57
N LYS A 60 -0.92 16.84 -6.34
CA LYS A 60 -0.36 17.66 -5.29
C LYS A 60 -0.66 17.10 -3.90
N ASP A 61 -1.77 16.39 -3.76
CA ASP A 61 -2.05 15.73 -2.50
C ASP A 61 -1.09 14.58 -2.28
N LEU A 62 -0.72 13.91 -3.35
CA LEU A 62 0.25 12.83 -3.23
C LEU A 62 1.61 13.35 -2.82
N ASP A 63 1.97 14.55 -3.27
CA ASP A 63 3.23 15.14 -2.86
C ASP A 63 3.27 15.35 -1.36
N GLY A 64 2.12 15.60 -0.74
CA GLY A 64 2.08 15.81 0.68
C GLY A 64 1.75 14.56 1.47
N ILE A 65 1.04 13.62 0.87
CA ILE A 65 0.49 12.49 1.60
C ILE A 65 1.30 11.21 1.45
N ALA A 66 1.74 10.92 0.24
CA ALA A 66 2.38 9.64 -0.02
C ALA A 66 3.51 9.32 0.95
N PRO A 67 4.36 10.27 1.32
CA PRO A 67 5.44 9.95 2.25
C PRO A 67 4.98 9.61 3.66
N TYR A 68 3.73 9.82 3.96
CA TYR A 68 3.24 9.68 5.33
C TYR A 68 2.48 8.39 5.58
N LEU A 69 2.51 7.50 4.65
CA LEU A 69 1.82 6.23 4.82
C LEU A 69 2.63 5.21 5.60
#